data_1a9d83bfd0e8c5ad143fbe638a12b818
#
_entry.id   1a9d83bfd0e8c5ad143fbe638a12b818
#
_cell.length_a   1.000
_cell.length_b   1.000
_cell.length_c   1.000
_cell.angle_alpha   90.00
_cell.angle_beta   90.00
_cell.angle_gamma   90.00
#
_symmetry.space_group_name_H-M   'P 1'
#
loop_
_entity.id
_entity.type
_entity.pdbx_description
1 polymer ?
#
loop_
_entity_poly.entity_id
_entity_poly.type
_entity_poly.pdbx_seq_one_letter_code
_entity_poly.pdbx_strand_id
1 'polypeptide(L)'
;MALIPVADDVLATIVTTLEMPRKPPLRPMPTSRLRLLRWERPTLEGYRALFARVGSRWLWFSRLAMDDAALAAILADPGIAVHAVVDPAGIEVGMLELDLRRAGACEISYFGLIPELAGQGHGRWLMAETLARAWTRGVERVWLHTCTLDHPRALGFYRAQGFVATRRTIETFPDPRATGILPADVAPQIPFLGGRR
;
A
#
# COMPACT_ATOMS: atom_id res chain seq x y z
N MET A 1 -10.75 -28.83 -11.72
CA MET A 1 -10.25 -27.49 -12.03
C MET A 1 -11.46 -26.65 -12.39
N ALA A 2 -11.67 -25.50 -11.73
CA ALA A 2 -12.81 -24.62 -12.00
C ALA A 2 -12.28 -23.28 -12.53
N LEU A 3 -12.86 -22.78 -13.62
CA LEU A 3 -12.67 -21.41 -14.10
C LEU A 3 -13.90 -20.62 -13.70
N ILE A 4 -13.69 -19.49 -13.04
CA ILE A 4 -14.75 -18.53 -12.65
C ILE A 4 -14.62 -17.35 -13.61
N PRO A 5 -15.55 -17.17 -14.58
CA PRO A 5 -15.48 -16.03 -15.48
C PRO A 5 -15.81 -14.74 -14.72
N VAL A 6 -15.15 -13.66 -15.11
CA VAL A 6 -15.47 -12.29 -14.71
C VAL A 6 -15.80 -11.46 -15.95
N ALA A 7 -16.55 -10.39 -15.80
CA ALA A 7 -16.84 -9.46 -16.90
C ALA A 7 -15.55 -8.79 -17.42
N ASP A 8 -15.52 -8.36 -18.68
CA ASP A 8 -14.34 -7.77 -19.32
C ASP A 8 -13.86 -6.46 -18.65
N ASP A 9 -14.75 -5.76 -17.96
CA ASP A 9 -14.51 -4.53 -17.21
C ASP A 9 -14.27 -4.77 -15.69
N VAL A 10 -14.12 -6.05 -15.27
CA VAL A 10 -13.90 -6.46 -13.89
C VAL A 10 -12.55 -7.14 -13.75
N LEU A 11 -11.81 -6.79 -12.71
CA LEU A 11 -10.61 -7.49 -12.30
C LEU A 11 -10.90 -8.43 -11.13
N ALA A 12 -10.19 -9.54 -11.09
CA ALA A 12 -10.17 -10.48 -9.97
C ALA A 12 -8.75 -10.64 -9.47
N THR A 13 -8.57 -10.63 -8.17
CA THR A 13 -7.27 -10.80 -7.52
C THR A 13 -7.37 -11.72 -6.30
N ILE A 14 -6.26 -12.36 -5.96
CA ILE A 14 -6.13 -13.10 -4.71
C ILE A 14 -5.45 -12.21 -3.69
N VAL A 15 -6.19 -11.82 -2.68
CA VAL A 15 -5.69 -11.06 -1.54
C VAL A 15 -5.18 -12.01 -0.48
N THR A 16 -3.96 -11.79 0.00
CA THR A 16 -3.36 -12.51 1.13
C THR A 16 -3.23 -11.56 2.31
N THR A 17 -3.89 -11.90 3.42
CA THR A 17 -3.68 -11.22 4.70
C THR A 17 -2.47 -11.80 5.39
N LEU A 18 -1.59 -10.92 5.88
CA LEU A 18 -0.41 -11.30 6.66
C LEU A 18 -0.43 -10.59 8.01
N GLU A 19 -0.01 -11.31 9.03
CA GLU A 19 0.03 -10.80 10.41
C GLU A 19 1.40 -11.00 11.04
N MET A 20 1.78 -10.07 11.88
CA MET A 20 2.91 -10.16 12.79
C MET A 20 2.34 -10.10 14.22
N PRO A 21 2.19 -11.27 14.90
CA PRO A 21 1.47 -11.36 16.19
C PRO A 21 2.32 -10.93 17.39
N ARG A 22 3.59 -10.59 17.18
CA ARG A 22 4.52 -10.18 18.24
C ARG A 22 5.48 -9.15 17.69
N LYS A 23 5.82 -8.18 18.54
CA LYS A 23 6.86 -7.20 18.22
C LYS A 23 8.18 -7.93 17.93
N PRO A 24 8.80 -7.70 16.77
CA PRO A 24 10.07 -8.34 16.47
C PRO A 24 11.21 -7.78 17.35
N PRO A 25 12.28 -8.55 17.57
CA PRO A 25 13.43 -8.02 18.26
C PRO A 25 14.02 -6.83 17.48
N LEU A 26 14.61 -5.89 18.22
CA LEU A 26 15.29 -4.74 17.62
C LEU A 26 16.44 -5.25 16.72
N ARG A 27 16.49 -4.71 15.54
CA ARG A 27 17.56 -4.95 14.55
C ARG A 27 18.18 -3.59 14.18
N PRO A 28 19.46 -3.58 13.78
CA PRO A 28 20.07 -2.38 13.23
C PRO A 28 19.22 -1.84 12.07
N MET A 29 19.02 -0.52 12.06
CA MET A 29 18.27 0.15 10.98
C MET A 29 19.08 0.02 9.68
N PRO A 30 18.47 -0.54 8.61
CA PRO A 30 19.14 -0.57 7.31
C PRO A 30 19.46 0.85 6.84
N THR A 31 20.59 1.05 6.19
CA THR A 31 20.99 2.35 5.65
C THR A 31 20.10 2.75 4.48
N SER A 32 19.72 4.01 4.44
CA SER A 32 19.03 4.63 3.30
C SER A 32 19.36 6.12 3.27
N ARG A 33 19.43 6.69 2.06
CA ARG A 33 19.50 8.14 1.87
C ARG A 33 18.12 8.81 1.91
N LEU A 34 17.06 8.01 1.92
CA LEU A 34 15.68 8.48 2.01
C LEU A 34 15.33 8.82 3.45
N ARG A 35 14.36 9.68 3.64
CA ARG A 35 13.81 10.06 4.94
C ARG A 35 12.32 9.78 4.97
N LEU A 36 11.80 9.35 6.12
CA LEU A 36 10.37 9.17 6.34
C LEU A 36 9.85 10.35 7.18
N LEU A 37 8.99 11.16 6.60
CA LEU A 37 8.44 12.35 7.22
C LEU A 37 6.95 12.13 7.55
N ARG A 38 6.54 12.46 8.76
CA ARG A 38 5.11 12.50 9.11
C ARG A 38 4.43 13.58 8.27
N TRP A 39 3.34 13.23 7.63
CA TRP A 39 2.53 14.14 6.82
C TRP A 39 1.25 14.47 7.60
N GLU A 40 1.32 15.45 8.50
CA GLU A 40 0.27 15.71 9.48
C GLU A 40 -1.01 16.24 8.87
N ARG A 41 -0.91 17.02 7.80
CA ARG A 41 -2.06 17.63 7.11
C ARG A 41 -1.82 17.66 5.61
N PRO A 42 -1.80 16.49 4.94
CA PRO A 42 -1.68 16.48 3.49
C PRO A 42 -2.90 17.16 2.86
N THR A 43 -2.67 17.95 1.82
CA THR A 43 -3.78 18.38 0.96
C THR A 43 -4.33 17.15 0.24
N LEU A 44 -5.63 17.15 -0.10
CA LEU A 44 -6.25 16.05 -0.84
C LEU A 44 -5.55 15.81 -2.18
N GLU A 45 -5.21 16.90 -2.88
CA GLU A 45 -4.49 16.85 -4.14
C GLU A 45 -3.10 16.22 -3.98
N GLY A 46 -2.28 16.71 -3.04
CA GLY A 46 -0.95 16.19 -2.78
C GLY A 46 -0.97 14.72 -2.37
N TYR A 47 -1.93 14.32 -1.51
CA TYR A 47 -2.11 12.94 -1.12
C TYR A 47 -2.43 12.05 -2.33
N ARG A 48 -3.42 12.42 -3.16
CA ARG A 48 -3.79 11.68 -4.37
C ARG A 48 -2.64 11.61 -5.38
N ALA A 49 -1.90 12.70 -5.55
CA ALA A 49 -0.74 12.73 -6.44
C ALA A 49 0.33 11.73 -6.01
N LEU A 50 0.67 11.69 -4.72
CA LEU A 50 1.64 10.73 -4.19
C LEU A 50 1.11 9.30 -4.26
N PHE A 51 -0.16 9.09 -3.90
CA PHE A 51 -0.83 7.78 -3.98
C PHE A 51 -0.79 7.22 -5.41
N ALA A 52 -1.14 8.04 -6.40
CA ALA A 52 -1.08 7.65 -7.80
C ALA A 52 0.36 7.38 -8.27
N ARG A 53 1.31 8.24 -7.91
CA ARG A 53 2.73 8.08 -8.29
C ARG A 53 3.32 6.77 -7.78
N VAL A 54 2.99 6.36 -6.57
CA VAL A 54 3.49 5.12 -5.96
C VAL A 54 2.73 3.89 -6.46
N GLY A 55 1.41 4.02 -6.60
CA GLY A 55 0.50 2.89 -6.66
C GLY A 55 -0.09 2.58 -8.03
N SER A 56 -0.12 3.52 -9.01
CA SER A 56 -0.82 3.30 -10.29
C SER A 56 -0.34 2.07 -11.05
N ARG A 57 0.97 1.77 -11.02
CA ARG A 57 1.51 0.56 -11.64
C ARG A 57 0.95 -0.74 -11.05
N TRP A 58 0.45 -0.68 -9.82
CA TRP A 58 -0.13 -1.79 -9.05
C TRP A 58 -1.64 -1.67 -8.94
N LEU A 59 -2.25 -0.79 -9.74
CA LEU A 59 -3.69 -0.50 -9.75
C LEU A 59 -4.22 -0.06 -8.37
N TRP A 60 -3.44 0.67 -7.59
CA TRP A 60 -3.97 1.33 -6.40
C TRP A 60 -4.95 2.42 -6.82
N PHE A 61 -6.20 2.24 -6.49
CA PHE A 61 -7.26 3.16 -6.91
C PHE A 61 -8.19 3.59 -5.75
N SER A 62 -8.22 2.84 -4.65
CA SER A 62 -9.25 3.01 -3.63
C SER A 62 -9.31 4.43 -3.05
N ARG A 63 -8.15 5.09 -2.82
CA ARG A 63 -8.12 6.49 -2.35
C ARG A 63 -8.44 7.50 -3.45
N LEU A 64 -8.20 7.15 -4.72
CA LEU A 64 -8.54 8.00 -5.87
C LEU A 64 -10.04 7.97 -6.18
N ALA A 65 -10.71 6.85 -5.91
CA ALA A 65 -12.14 6.65 -6.11
C ALA A 65 -13.00 7.33 -5.04
N MET A 66 -12.42 7.76 -3.92
CA MET A 66 -13.14 8.44 -2.86
C MET A 66 -13.45 9.88 -3.24
N ASP A 67 -14.64 10.37 -2.85
CA ASP A 67 -14.94 11.80 -2.89
C ASP A 67 -14.08 12.57 -1.87
N ASP A 68 -14.07 13.88 -1.98
CA ASP A 68 -13.22 14.75 -1.15
C ASP A 68 -13.58 14.67 0.34
N ALA A 69 -14.86 14.56 0.66
CA ALA A 69 -15.34 14.50 2.04
C ALA A 69 -14.90 13.21 2.73
N ALA A 70 -15.04 12.07 2.04
CA ALA A 70 -14.61 10.75 2.55
C ALA A 70 -13.11 10.68 2.75
N LEU A 71 -12.32 11.16 1.77
CA LEU A 71 -10.87 11.20 1.90
C LEU A 71 -10.41 12.16 3.00
N ALA A 72 -11.01 13.36 3.08
CA ALA A 72 -10.70 14.33 4.14
C ALA A 72 -10.97 13.75 5.53
N ALA A 73 -12.08 13.03 5.71
CA ALA A 73 -12.42 12.41 6.98
C ALA A 73 -11.37 11.36 7.40
N ILE A 74 -10.87 10.55 6.46
CA ILE A 74 -9.80 9.60 6.73
C ILE A 74 -8.50 10.31 7.13
N LEU A 75 -8.09 11.33 6.37
CA LEU A 75 -6.83 12.04 6.60
C LEU A 75 -6.87 12.89 7.88
N ALA A 76 -8.04 13.27 8.36
CA ALA A 76 -8.24 13.99 9.62
C ALA A 76 -8.36 13.06 10.84
N ASP A 77 -8.53 11.75 10.65
CA ASP A 77 -8.68 10.79 11.75
C ASP A 77 -7.36 10.63 12.51
N PRO A 78 -7.33 10.87 13.84
CA PRO A 78 -6.11 10.75 14.63
C PRO A 78 -5.55 9.32 14.69
N GLY A 79 -6.36 8.30 14.39
CA GLY A 79 -5.94 6.91 14.26
C GLY A 79 -5.25 6.60 12.93
N ILE A 80 -5.26 7.53 11.96
CA ILE A 80 -4.57 7.38 10.67
C ILE A 80 -3.23 8.12 10.68
N ALA A 81 -2.19 7.43 10.32
CA ALA A 81 -0.82 7.97 10.30
C ALA A 81 -0.24 7.94 8.89
N VAL A 82 -0.32 9.07 8.17
CA VAL A 82 0.28 9.21 6.83
C VAL A 82 1.72 9.70 6.93
N HIS A 83 2.62 9.09 6.15
CA HIS A 83 4.01 9.51 6.02
C HIS A 83 4.41 9.53 4.56
N ALA A 84 5.16 10.56 4.16
CA ALA A 84 5.83 10.61 2.87
C ALA A 84 7.28 10.14 3.03
N VAL A 85 7.75 9.34 2.08
CA VAL A 85 9.17 9.05 1.91
C VAL A 85 9.72 10.10 0.96
N VAL A 86 10.75 10.82 1.40
CA VAL A 86 11.38 11.87 0.59
C VAL A 86 12.83 11.51 0.28
N ASP A 87 13.27 11.89 -0.90
CA ASP A 87 14.65 11.79 -1.34
C ASP A 87 15.52 12.93 -0.76
N PRO A 88 16.84 12.97 -1.00
CA PRO A 88 17.71 14.05 -0.54
C PRO A 88 17.34 15.44 -1.09
N ALA A 89 16.65 15.53 -2.24
CA ALA A 89 16.17 16.77 -2.82
C ALA A 89 14.82 17.22 -2.21
N GLY A 90 14.20 16.38 -1.36
CA GLY A 90 12.92 16.69 -0.73
C GLY A 90 11.72 16.26 -1.56
N ILE A 91 11.92 15.50 -2.64
CA ILE A 91 10.84 15.00 -3.50
C ILE A 91 10.23 13.75 -2.87
N GLU A 92 8.91 13.68 -2.83
CA GLU A 92 8.16 12.51 -2.34
C GLU A 92 8.31 11.36 -3.33
N VAL A 93 8.92 10.26 -2.87
CA VAL A 93 9.24 9.07 -3.66
C VAL A 93 8.64 7.79 -3.08
N GLY A 94 7.77 7.91 -2.10
CA GLY A 94 7.09 6.78 -1.50
C GLY A 94 6.15 7.21 -0.41
N MET A 95 5.33 6.27 0.06
CA MET A 95 4.37 6.53 1.12
C MET A 95 4.24 5.36 2.08
N LEU A 96 3.83 5.69 3.30
CA LEU A 96 3.40 4.78 4.34
C LEU A 96 2.12 5.32 4.96
N GLU A 97 1.09 4.49 5.05
CA GLU A 97 -0.12 4.78 5.82
C GLU A 97 -0.35 3.67 6.83
N LEU A 98 -0.50 4.08 8.11
CA LEU A 98 -0.82 3.19 9.22
C LEU A 98 -2.23 3.51 9.71
N ASP A 99 -3.03 2.47 9.94
CA ASP A 99 -4.36 2.57 10.54
C ASP A 99 -4.34 1.94 11.93
N LEU A 100 -4.51 2.76 12.94
CA LEU A 100 -4.52 2.42 14.37
C LEU A 100 -5.93 2.50 14.98
N ARG A 101 -6.97 2.69 14.18
CA ARG A 101 -8.35 2.85 14.65
C ARG A 101 -8.91 1.60 15.33
N ARG A 102 -8.37 0.43 15.00
CA ARG A 102 -8.75 -0.83 15.63
C ARG A 102 -7.93 -1.05 16.91
N ALA A 103 -8.59 -1.15 18.05
CA ALA A 103 -7.93 -1.42 19.33
C ALA A 103 -7.06 -2.70 19.27
N GLY A 104 -5.84 -2.62 19.79
CA GLY A 104 -4.87 -3.72 19.82
C GLY A 104 -4.22 -4.05 18.47
N ALA A 105 -4.56 -3.36 17.38
CA ALA A 105 -4.03 -3.67 16.06
C ALA A 105 -3.56 -2.42 15.31
N CYS A 106 -2.51 -2.58 14.52
CA CYS A 106 -2.10 -1.61 13.52
C CYS A 106 -2.11 -2.26 12.14
N GLU A 107 -2.84 -1.66 11.20
CA GLU A 107 -2.80 -2.02 9.80
C GLU A 107 -1.75 -1.18 9.07
N ILE A 108 -0.93 -1.82 8.26
CA ILE A 108 -0.14 -1.14 7.23
C ILE A 108 -1.03 -1.08 6.00
N SER A 109 -1.80 0.01 5.87
CA SER A 109 -2.80 0.17 4.80
C SER A 109 -2.15 0.41 3.44
N TYR A 110 -1.10 1.26 3.41
CA TYR A 110 -0.31 1.50 2.20
C TYR A 110 1.17 1.56 2.54
N PHE A 111 1.95 0.90 1.71
CA PHE A 111 3.40 0.79 1.87
C PHE A 111 4.03 0.66 0.50
N GLY A 112 4.76 1.66 0.06
CA GLY A 112 5.37 1.63 -1.27
C GLY A 112 6.38 2.73 -1.52
N LEU A 113 7.23 2.44 -2.47
CA LEU A 113 8.16 3.37 -3.11
C LEU A 113 7.83 3.43 -4.59
N ILE A 114 8.18 4.52 -5.25
CA ILE A 114 8.09 4.61 -6.72
C ILE A 114 8.85 3.45 -7.37
N PRO A 115 8.40 2.97 -8.55
CA PRO A 115 8.99 1.81 -9.22
C PRO A 115 10.51 1.94 -9.47
N GLU A 116 11.00 3.15 -9.70
CA GLU A 116 12.42 3.47 -9.99
C GLU A 116 13.35 3.14 -8.81
N LEU A 117 12.83 3.08 -7.59
CA LEU A 117 13.59 2.72 -6.39
C LEU A 117 13.51 1.22 -6.05
N ALA A 118 12.82 0.43 -6.87
CA ALA A 118 12.69 -1.00 -6.65
C ALA A 118 14.06 -1.71 -6.74
N GLY A 119 14.30 -2.66 -5.84
CA GLY A 119 15.54 -3.45 -5.85
C GLY A 119 16.78 -2.78 -5.24
N GLN A 120 16.71 -1.52 -4.84
CA GLN A 120 17.84 -0.76 -4.28
C GLN A 120 18.00 -0.92 -2.74
N GLY A 121 17.23 -1.81 -2.10
CA GLY A 121 17.33 -2.06 -0.65
C GLY A 121 16.49 -1.12 0.22
N HIS A 122 15.98 -0.01 -0.32
CA HIS A 122 15.21 0.98 0.43
C HIS A 122 13.91 0.42 1.07
N GLY A 123 13.31 -0.63 0.48
CA GLY A 123 12.14 -1.29 1.07
C GLY A 123 12.41 -1.89 2.45
N ARG A 124 13.59 -2.43 2.71
CA ARG A 124 13.96 -2.97 4.04
C ARG A 124 14.08 -1.85 5.08
N TRP A 125 14.68 -0.73 4.70
CA TRP A 125 14.72 0.46 5.53
C TRP A 125 13.32 0.98 5.84
N LEU A 126 12.49 1.14 4.82
CA LEU A 126 11.12 1.62 4.99
C LEU A 126 10.31 0.68 5.91
N MET A 127 10.48 -0.64 5.79
CA MET A 127 9.80 -1.59 6.67
C MET A 127 10.31 -1.49 8.11
N ALA A 128 11.59 -1.29 8.34
CA ALA A 128 12.12 -1.07 9.70
C ALA A 128 11.54 0.21 10.33
N GLU A 129 11.47 1.31 9.56
CA GLU A 129 10.80 2.57 9.95
C GLU A 129 9.29 2.37 10.23
N THR A 130 8.65 1.55 9.40
CA THR A 130 7.23 1.19 9.54
C THR A 130 6.99 0.44 10.85
N LEU A 131 7.75 -0.63 11.11
CA LEU A 131 7.59 -1.43 12.31
C LEU A 131 7.91 -0.65 13.60
N ALA A 132 8.89 0.26 13.55
CA ALA A 132 9.19 1.14 14.67
C ALA A 132 7.99 2.04 15.05
N ARG A 133 7.18 2.45 14.08
CA ARG A 133 5.99 3.29 14.28
C ARG A 133 4.71 2.49 14.53
N ALA A 134 4.58 1.32 13.91
CA ALA A 134 3.40 0.48 14.05
C ALA A 134 3.28 -0.14 15.45
N TRP A 135 4.40 -0.50 16.07
CA TRP A 135 4.41 -1.09 17.40
C TRP A 135 4.41 -0.02 18.52
N THR A 136 3.34 0.76 18.57
CA THR A 136 3.10 1.72 19.66
C THR A 136 2.52 1.03 20.90
N ARG A 137 2.38 1.80 22.01
CA ARG A 137 1.77 1.29 23.23
C ARG A 137 0.34 0.80 22.96
N GLY A 138 0.02 -0.42 23.37
CA GLY A 138 -1.31 -1.02 23.21
C GLY A 138 -1.52 -1.79 21.90
N VAL A 139 -0.55 -1.76 20.96
CA VAL A 139 -0.60 -2.61 19.76
C VAL A 139 -0.10 -4.02 20.11
N GLU A 140 -0.94 -5.00 19.86
CA GLU A 140 -0.69 -6.43 20.11
C GLU A 140 -0.37 -7.19 18.82
N ARG A 141 -0.78 -6.65 17.66
CA ARG A 141 -0.46 -7.20 16.34
C ARG A 141 -0.35 -6.11 15.29
N VAL A 142 0.54 -6.34 14.34
CA VAL A 142 0.62 -5.56 13.09
C VAL A 142 0.20 -6.45 11.94
N TRP A 143 -0.62 -5.94 11.03
CA TRP A 143 -1.10 -6.71 9.90
C TRP A 143 -1.12 -5.88 8.61
N LEU A 144 -1.18 -6.55 7.50
CA LEU A 144 -1.35 -5.97 6.17
C LEU A 144 -2.03 -6.98 5.25
N HIS A 145 -2.44 -6.51 4.10
CA HIS A 145 -2.77 -7.40 3.00
C HIS A 145 -1.97 -7.03 1.75
N THR A 146 -1.75 -8.01 0.89
CA THR A 146 -1.14 -7.86 -0.43
C THR A 146 -1.91 -8.73 -1.41
N CYS A 147 -1.92 -8.36 -2.67
CA CYS A 147 -2.68 -9.08 -3.67
C CYS A 147 -1.82 -9.49 -4.88
N THR A 148 -2.40 -10.28 -5.77
CA THR A 148 -1.70 -10.74 -6.98
C THR A 148 -1.44 -9.64 -8.02
N LEU A 149 -1.99 -8.43 -7.82
CA LEU A 149 -1.73 -7.25 -8.65
C LEU A 149 -0.53 -6.44 -8.15
N ASP A 150 -0.10 -6.65 -6.89
CA ASP A 150 1.07 -5.98 -6.32
C ASP A 150 2.38 -6.44 -6.98
N HIS A 151 3.45 -5.78 -6.61
CA HIS A 151 4.79 -6.17 -7.07
C HIS A 151 5.05 -7.67 -6.80
N PRO A 152 5.53 -8.47 -7.78
CA PRO A 152 5.68 -9.93 -7.64
C PRO A 152 6.50 -10.40 -6.44
N ARG A 153 7.38 -9.54 -5.90
CA ARG A 153 8.17 -9.82 -4.71
C ARG A 153 7.50 -9.44 -3.41
N ALA A 154 6.32 -8.79 -3.43
CA ALA A 154 5.70 -8.23 -2.22
C ALA A 154 5.44 -9.29 -1.16
N LEU A 155 4.77 -10.38 -1.51
CA LEU A 155 4.47 -11.47 -0.58
C LEU A 155 5.75 -12.07 0.04
N GLY A 156 6.76 -12.36 -0.78
CA GLY A 156 8.06 -12.88 -0.31
C GLY A 156 8.80 -11.88 0.57
N PHE A 157 8.72 -10.59 0.24
CA PHE A 157 9.31 -9.52 1.04
C PHE A 157 8.68 -9.45 2.43
N TYR A 158 7.35 -9.40 2.55
CA TYR A 158 6.68 -9.34 3.86
C TYR A 158 6.97 -10.58 4.71
N ARG A 159 6.99 -11.78 4.12
CA ARG A 159 7.38 -13.01 4.83
C ARG A 159 8.80 -12.94 5.36
N ALA A 160 9.75 -12.43 4.58
CA ALA A 160 11.14 -12.23 5.01
C ALA A 160 11.28 -11.21 6.15
N GLN A 161 10.31 -10.30 6.31
CA GLN A 161 10.24 -9.37 7.46
C GLN A 161 9.60 -9.99 8.72
N GLY A 162 9.10 -11.22 8.64
CA GLY A 162 8.51 -11.94 9.77
C GLY A 162 6.98 -11.95 9.81
N PHE A 163 6.33 -11.46 8.76
CA PHE A 163 4.88 -11.61 8.64
C PHE A 163 4.50 -13.03 8.24
N VAL A 164 3.41 -13.53 8.79
CA VAL A 164 2.84 -14.86 8.52
C VAL A 164 1.53 -14.69 7.76
N ALA A 165 1.37 -15.41 6.65
CA ALA A 165 0.12 -15.41 5.90
C ALA A 165 -0.95 -16.18 6.69
N THR A 166 -2.08 -15.53 6.96
CA THR A 166 -3.17 -16.08 7.80
C THR A 166 -4.46 -16.34 7.03
N ARG A 167 -4.68 -15.62 5.91
CA ARG A 167 -5.91 -15.73 5.15
C ARG A 167 -5.67 -15.44 3.68
N ARG A 168 -6.47 -16.06 2.81
CA ARG A 168 -6.62 -15.72 1.40
C ARG A 168 -8.08 -15.51 1.05
N THR A 169 -8.35 -14.49 0.24
CA THR A 169 -9.69 -14.20 -0.30
C THR A 169 -9.56 -13.83 -1.78
N ILE A 170 -10.61 -14.08 -2.55
CA ILE A 170 -10.76 -13.51 -3.88
C ILE A 170 -11.45 -12.16 -3.71
N GLU A 171 -10.90 -11.15 -4.33
CA GLU A 171 -11.50 -9.82 -4.45
C GLU A 171 -11.78 -9.54 -5.91
N THR A 172 -12.96 -9.00 -6.20
CA THR A 172 -13.35 -8.55 -7.54
C THR A 172 -13.81 -7.10 -7.47
N PHE A 173 -13.42 -6.30 -8.45
CA PHE A 173 -13.78 -4.89 -8.52
C PHE A 173 -13.76 -4.40 -9.98
N PRO A 174 -14.53 -3.33 -10.31
CA PRO A 174 -14.43 -2.70 -11.62
C PRO A 174 -13.00 -2.28 -11.93
N ASP A 175 -12.51 -2.56 -13.14
CA ASP A 175 -11.17 -2.14 -13.53
C ASP A 175 -11.07 -0.62 -13.46
N PRO A 176 -10.17 -0.05 -12.63
CA PRO A 176 -10.07 1.40 -12.46
C PRO A 176 -9.66 2.13 -13.75
N ARG A 177 -9.14 1.44 -14.74
CA ARG A 177 -8.85 1.96 -16.07
C ARG A 177 -10.13 2.06 -16.91
N ALA A 178 -11.05 1.09 -16.78
CA ALA A 178 -12.35 1.12 -17.46
C ALA A 178 -13.27 2.20 -16.88
N THR A 179 -13.15 2.48 -15.59
CA THR A 179 -13.94 3.54 -14.92
C THR A 179 -13.33 4.94 -15.06
N GLY A 180 -12.15 5.08 -15.67
CA GLY A 180 -11.46 6.35 -15.85
C GLY A 180 -10.79 6.91 -14.59
N ILE A 181 -10.72 6.13 -13.50
CA ILE A 181 -10.02 6.52 -12.26
C ILE A 181 -8.49 6.51 -12.50
N LEU A 182 -8.03 5.55 -13.29
CA LEU A 182 -6.64 5.45 -13.71
C LEU A 182 -6.52 5.55 -15.24
N PRO A 183 -5.41 6.06 -15.77
CA PRO A 183 -5.13 6.02 -17.21
C PRO A 183 -5.15 4.59 -17.77
N ALA A 184 -5.60 4.41 -19.01
CA ALA A 184 -5.75 3.09 -19.64
C ALA A 184 -4.41 2.36 -19.88
N ASP A 185 -3.31 3.08 -19.93
CA ASP A 185 -1.96 2.58 -20.21
C ASP A 185 -1.16 2.22 -18.96
N VAL A 186 -1.70 2.48 -17.75
CA VAL A 186 -1.03 2.06 -16.50
C VAL A 186 -1.13 0.55 -16.32
N ALA A 187 -0.21 -0.01 -15.55
CA ALA A 187 -0.14 -1.44 -15.24
C ALA A 187 -0.18 -2.36 -16.49
N PRO A 188 0.72 -2.18 -17.47
CA PRO A 188 0.71 -2.91 -18.73
C PRO A 188 0.92 -4.42 -18.56
N GLN A 189 1.40 -4.88 -17.39
CA GLN A 189 1.53 -6.29 -17.04
C GLN A 189 0.17 -6.98 -16.77
N ILE A 190 -0.92 -6.21 -16.65
CA ILE A 190 -2.27 -6.70 -16.39
C ILE A 190 -3.11 -6.44 -17.63
N PRO A 191 -3.62 -7.48 -18.33
CA PRO A 191 -4.43 -7.29 -19.53
C PRO A 191 -5.62 -6.36 -19.26
N PHE A 192 -5.83 -5.40 -20.17
CA PHE A 192 -6.98 -4.50 -20.14
C PHE A 192 -7.95 -4.88 -21.26
N LEU A 193 -9.14 -5.34 -20.91
CA LEU A 193 -10.15 -5.79 -21.83
C LEU A 193 -11.29 -4.79 -22.06
N GLY A 194 -11.47 -3.83 -21.14
CA GLY A 194 -12.55 -2.84 -21.15
C GLY A 194 -12.49 -1.77 -22.25
N GLY A 195 -11.46 -1.77 -23.10
CA GLY A 195 -11.30 -0.79 -24.19
C GLY A 195 -11.87 -1.22 -25.56
N ARG A 196 -12.51 -2.36 -25.65
CA ARG A 196 -13.15 -2.84 -26.90
C ARG A 196 -14.59 -2.37 -26.95
N ARG A 197 -14.85 -1.21 -27.47
CA ARG A 197 -16.10 -0.81 -28.07
C ARG A 197 -15.88 -0.41 -29.52
#